data_24ff22033e2185fcd715e65b3f91c6d2
#
_entry.id   24ff22033e2185fcd715e65b3f91c6d2
#
_cell.length_a   1.000
_cell.length_b   1.000
_cell.length_c   1.000
_cell.angle_alpha   90.00
_cell.angle_beta   90.00
_cell.angle_gamma   90.00
#
_symmetry.space_group_name_H-M   'P 1'
#
loop_
_entity.id
_entity.type
_entity.pdbx_description
1 polymer ?
#
loop_
_entity_poly.entity_id
_entity_poly.type
_entity_poly.pdbx_seq_one_letter_code
_entity_poly.pdbx_strand_id
1 'polypeptide(L)'
;MKGFVAVMALALLAGCSQLGFLQSSEPVAEGWTSWTCDSEAKVLWRYTDTARKAVDVRLGGAEKVYRLKLEPGAEGSLYSDDMLAFHIKGEEGLVYWVATNDLIGRGCRAQ
;
A
#
# COMPACT_ATOMS: atom_id res chain seq x y z
N MET A 1 -52.83 -5.55 -9.96
CA MET A 1 -52.25 -6.40 -9.17
C MET A 1 -51.02 -6.97 -9.59
N LYS A 2 -50.86 -7.22 -10.79
CA LYS A 2 -49.68 -7.80 -11.20
C LYS A 2 -48.56 -6.90 -11.08
N GLY A 3 -48.74 -5.68 -11.12
CA GLY A 3 -47.66 -4.78 -11.14
C GLY A 3 -46.75 -4.84 -9.96
N PHE A 4 -47.32 -5.07 -8.84
CA PHE A 4 -46.49 -5.00 -7.73
C PHE A 4 -45.47 -6.04 -7.71
N VAL A 5 -45.67 -7.01 -8.39
CA VAL A 5 -44.74 -8.06 -8.37
C VAL A 5 -43.42 -7.58 -8.83
N ALA A 6 -43.42 -6.81 -9.80
CA ALA A 6 -42.18 -6.37 -10.35
C ALA A 6 -41.42 -5.55 -9.35
N VAL A 7 -42.10 -4.88 -8.64
CA VAL A 7 -41.44 -4.04 -7.69
C VAL A 7 -40.53 -4.75 -6.77
N MET A 8 -40.89 -5.83 -6.30
CA MET A 8 -40.09 -6.49 -5.42
C MET A 8 -38.82 -6.87 -6.02
N ALA A 9 -38.87 -7.21 -7.20
CA ALA A 9 -37.70 -7.68 -7.83
C ALA A 9 -36.64 -6.64 -7.76
N LEU A 10 -37.00 -5.45 -7.90
CA LEU A 10 -36.04 -4.42 -7.87
C LEU A 10 -35.35 -4.33 -6.58
N ALA A 11 -36.07 -4.46 -5.61
CA ALA A 11 -35.48 -4.32 -4.31
C ALA A 11 -34.36 -5.31 -4.16
N LEU A 12 -34.58 -6.47 -4.60
CA LEU A 12 -33.60 -7.45 -4.45
C LEU A 12 -32.32 -7.07 -5.09
N LEU A 13 -32.39 -6.61 -6.22
CA LEU A 13 -31.22 -6.25 -6.92
C LEU A 13 -30.41 -5.27 -6.15
N ALA A 14 -31.02 -4.32 -5.68
CA ALA A 14 -30.32 -3.32 -4.99
C ALA A 14 -29.53 -3.93 -3.87
N GLY A 15 -30.13 -4.77 -3.16
CA GLY A 15 -29.45 -5.35 -2.07
C GLY A 15 -28.25 -6.10 -2.47
N CYS A 16 -28.34 -6.86 -3.42
CA CYS A 16 -27.24 -7.65 -3.83
C CYS A 16 -26.09 -6.85 -4.25
N SER A 17 -26.28 -5.90 -4.98
CA SER A 17 -25.16 -5.20 -5.47
C SER A 17 -24.33 -4.60 -4.41
N GLN A 18 -24.88 -4.18 -3.40
CA GLN A 18 -24.09 -3.54 -2.46
C GLN A 18 -23.14 -4.46 -1.82
N LEU A 19 -23.50 -5.56 -1.57
CA LEU A 19 -22.67 -6.47 -0.92
C LEU A 19 -21.42 -6.66 -1.59
N GLY A 20 -21.49 -6.62 -2.80
CA GLY A 20 -20.36 -6.91 -3.55
C GLY A 20 -19.14 -6.22 -3.14
N PHE A 21 -19.18 -5.01 -2.80
CA PHE A 21 -17.96 -4.42 -2.63
C PHE A 21 -17.46 -4.42 -1.31
N LEU A 22 -18.08 -4.95 -0.50
CA LEU A 22 -17.60 -4.96 0.75
C LEU A 22 -16.31 -5.56 0.84
N GLN A 23 -16.10 -6.51 0.10
CA GLN A 23 -14.94 -7.19 0.24
C GLN A 23 -13.83 -6.39 -0.13
N SER A 24 -14.07 -5.51 -0.83
CA SER A 24 -12.98 -4.80 -1.29
C SER A 24 -12.47 -4.11 -0.13
N SER A 25 -12.99 -4.34 0.94
CA SER A 25 -12.54 -3.70 2.03
C SER A 25 -11.12 -3.95 2.12
N GLU A 26 -10.50 -4.26 1.14
CA GLU A 26 -9.23 -4.37 1.09
C GLU A 26 -8.69 -3.30 1.75
N PRO A 27 -7.92 -3.46 2.60
CA PRO A 27 -7.40 -2.53 3.44
C PRO A 27 -6.56 -1.54 2.76
N VAL A 28 -6.23 -1.77 1.61
CA VAL A 28 -5.40 -0.87 0.96
C VAL A 28 -6.11 0.40 0.77
N ALA A 29 -5.76 1.39 1.44
CA ALA A 29 -6.42 2.62 1.30
C ALA A 29 -6.06 3.16 -0.02
N GLU A 30 -6.80 4.08 -0.51
CA GLU A 30 -6.52 4.59 -1.78
C GLU A 30 -5.21 5.23 -1.86
N GLY A 31 -4.55 5.09 -2.89
CA GLY A 31 -3.28 5.71 -3.10
C GLY A 31 -2.08 4.91 -2.63
N TRP A 32 -2.30 3.87 -1.89
CA TRP A 32 -1.17 3.08 -1.42
C TRP A 32 -0.82 1.98 -2.42
N THR A 33 0.48 1.76 -2.59
CA THR A 33 0.97 0.68 -3.42
C THR A 33 1.38 -0.45 -2.48
N SER A 34 0.99 -1.66 -2.78
CA SER A 34 1.31 -2.79 -1.92
C SER A 34 2.38 -3.64 -2.57
N TRP A 35 3.50 -3.79 -1.90
CA TRP A 35 4.60 -4.64 -2.38
C TRP A 35 4.83 -5.76 -1.38
N THR A 36 5.28 -6.90 -1.88
CA THR A 36 5.59 -8.02 -1.02
C THR A 36 7.05 -8.36 -1.22
N CYS A 37 7.76 -8.56 -0.15
CA CYS A 37 9.18 -8.83 -0.20
C CYS A 37 9.47 -10.32 -0.21
N ASP A 38 10.72 -10.69 -0.50
CA ASP A 38 11.09 -12.09 -0.53
C ASP A 38 10.83 -12.79 0.79
N SER A 39 10.89 -12.06 1.89
CA SER A 39 10.63 -12.64 3.19
C SER A 39 9.15 -12.70 3.49
N GLU A 40 8.34 -12.36 2.51
CA GLU A 40 6.91 -12.29 2.67
C GLU A 40 6.45 -11.10 3.48
N ALA A 41 7.35 -10.23 3.86
CA ALA A 41 6.96 -9.01 4.55
C ALA A 41 6.23 -8.14 3.55
N LYS A 42 5.25 -7.39 4.00
CA LYS A 42 4.50 -6.52 3.13
C LYS A 42 4.79 -5.08 3.44
N VAL A 43 4.83 -4.28 2.41
CA VAL A 43 5.13 -2.86 2.56
C VAL A 43 4.09 -2.09 1.76
N LEU A 44 3.46 -1.13 2.41
CA LEU A 44 2.54 -0.24 1.72
C LEU A 44 3.24 1.08 1.61
N TRP A 45 3.22 1.69 0.47
CA TRP A 45 3.94 2.95 0.32
C TRP A 45 3.27 3.82 -0.72
N ARG A 46 3.59 5.11 -0.70
CA ARG A 46 3.07 6.03 -1.68
C ARG A 46 3.91 7.29 -1.67
N TYR A 47 3.98 7.98 -2.80
CA TYR A 47 4.67 9.24 -2.84
C TYR A 47 3.78 10.29 -2.18
N THR A 48 4.38 11.23 -1.49
CA THR A 48 3.59 12.25 -0.81
C THR A 48 3.39 13.45 -1.71
N ASP A 49 4.16 13.56 -2.80
CA ASP A 49 3.99 14.67 -3.69
C ASP A 49 4.36 14.25 -5.10
N THR A 50 4.07 15.08 -6.07
CA THR A 50 4.35 14.73 -7.44
C THR A 50 5.81 14.81 -7.77
N ALA A 51 6.59 15.49 -6.95
CA ALA A 51 8.02 15.58 -7.19
C ALA A 51 8.74 14.34 -6.71
N ARG A 52 8.04 13.45 -6.00
CA ARG A 52 8.62 12.21 -5.53
C ARG A 52 9.80 12.41 -4.60
N LYS A 53 9.75 13.47 -3.80
CA LYS A 53 10.83 13.72 -2.88
C LYS A 53 10.60 13.11 -1.52
N ALA A 54 9.46 12.55 -1.28
CA ALA A 54 9.17 11.90 -0.03
C ALA A 54 8.16 10.80 -0.24
N VAL A 55 8.18 9.80 0.61
CA VAL A 55 7.21 8.72 0.53
C VAL A 55 6.69 8.44 1.93
N ASP A 56 5.48 7.93 1.99
CA ASP A 56 4.93 7.42 3.23
C ASP A 56 5.04 5.92 3.12
N VAL A 57 5.43 5.26 4.20
CA VAL A 57 5.60 3.81 4.22
C VAL A 57 4.93 3.24 5.44
N ARG A 58 4.22 2.13 5.26
CA ARG A 58 3.64 1.39 6.37
C ARG A 58 4.12 -0.03 6.25
N LEU A 59 4.50 -0.62 7.36
CA LEU A 59 4.95 -2.01 7.33
C LEU A 59 3.75 -2.90 7.60
N GLY A 60 3.68 -3.98 6.90
CA GLY A 60 2.53 -4.85 6.90
C GLY A 60 1.65 -4.84 8.07
N GLY A 61 0.51 -4.77 8.16
CA GLY A 61 -0.41 -4.78 9.26
C GLY A 61 -0.33 -3.64 10.25
N ALA A 62 0.76 -2.91 10.29
CA ALA A 62 0.89 -1.85 11.27
C ALA A 62 0.24 -0.58 10.77
N GLU A 63 -0.24 0.23 11.67
CA GLU A 63 -0.88 1.46 11.26
C GLU A 63 0.06 2.64 11.25
N LYS A 64 1.25 2.47 11.75
CA LYS A 64 2.17 3.59 11.82
C LYS A 64 2.65 3.95 10.43
N VAL A 65 2.65 5.23 10.12
CA VAL A 65 3.12 5.73 8.85
C VAL A 65 4.47 6.39 9.07
N TYR A 66 5.47 5.96 8.28
CA TYR A 66 6.78 6.58 8.35
C TYR A 66 6.90 7.49 7.15
N ARG A 67 7.20 8.75 7.36
CA ARG A 67 7.39 9.67 6.24
C ARG A 67 8.88 9.81 6.00
N LEU A 68 9.34 9.33 4.87
CA LEU A 68 10.76 9.27 4.55
C LEU A 68 11.07 10.26 3.45
N LYS A 69 12.27 10.84 3.52
CA LYS A 69 12.67 11.82 2.53
C LYS A 69 13.73 11.27 1.61
N LEU A 70 13.74 11.73 0.40
CA LEU A 70 14.70 11.27 -0.59
C LEU A 70 16.09 11.69 -0.19
N GLU A 71 17.03 10.74 -0.20
CA GLU A 71 18.41 11.01 0.15
C GLU A 71 19.17 11.23 -1.13
N PRO A 72 19.95 12.28 -1.21
CA PRO A 72 20.68 12.55 -2.44
C PRO A 72 21.87 11.62 -2.57
N GLY A 73 22.25 11.35 -3.78
CA GLY A 73 23.46 10.60 -4.02
C GLY A 73 23.36 9.09 -4.04
N ALA A 74 22.23 8.54 -3.68
CA ALA A 74 22.10 7.10 -3.69
C ALA A 74 21.74 6.64 -5.07
N GLU A 75 22.12 5.42 -5.38
CA GLU A 75 21.77 4.85 -6.65
C GLU A 75 20.33 4.46 -6.53
N GLY A 76 19.52 4.71 -7.51
CA GLY A 76 18.12 4.45 -7.41
C GLY A 76 17.50 5.55 -6.57
N SER A 77 16.49 5.26 -5.82
CA SER A 77 15.83 6.24 -4.98
C SER A 77 15.79 5.74 -3.55
N LEU A 78 16.58 6.33 -2.72
CA LEU A 78 16.62 5.94 -1.32
C LEU A 78 15.85 6.96 -0.50
N TYR A 79 14.86 6.50 0.26
CA TYR A 79 14.11 7.36 1.14
C TYR A 79 14.34 6.90 2.57
N SER A 80 14.59 7.82 3.46
CA SER A 80 14.85 7.43 4.84
C SER A 80 14.54 8.53 5.84
N ASP A 81 14.48 8.14 7.10
CA ASP A 81 14.41 9.08 8.20
C ASP A 81 15.32 8.46 9.27
N ASP A 82 15.17 8.84 10.52
CA ASP A 82 16.05 8.32 11.55
C ASP A 82 15.76 6.86 11.87
N MET A 83 14.64 6.36 11.48
CA MET A 83 14.22 5.02 11.85
C MET A 83 14.23 4.03 10.71
N LEU A 84 13.69 4.40 9.59
CA LEU A 84 13.42 3.46 8.51
C LEU A 84 14.00 3.92 7.20
N ALA A 85 14.45 3.00 6.38
CA ALA A 85 14.93 3.31 5.05
C ALA A 85 14.19 2.44 4.05
N PHE A 86 13.82 3.01 2.93
CA PHE A 86 13.12 2.31 1.86
C PHE A 86 13.83 2.70 0.57
N HIS A 87 14.47 1.74 -0.05
CA HIS A 87 15.31 1.98 -1.20
C HIS A 87 14.69 1.35 -2.44
N ILE A 88 14.28 2.15 -3.39
CA ILE A 88 13.64 1.67 -4.59
C ILE A 88 14.66 1.60 -5.71
N LYS A 89 14.78 0.46 -6.35
CA LYS A 89 15.65 0.30 -7.47
C LYS A 89 14.85 -0.36 -8.57
N GLY A 90 14.51 0.40 -9.59
CA GLY A 90 13.70 -0.14 -10.67
C GLY A 90 12.33 -0.50 -10.16
N GLU A 91 11.93 -1.73 -10.32
CA GLU A 91 10.62 -2.14 -9.91
C GLU A 91 10.62 -2.93 -8.62
N GLU A 92 11.68 -2.88 -7.89
CA GLU A 92 11.69 -3.55 -6.61
C GLU A 92 12.37 -2.69 -5.58
N GLY A 93 12.23 -3.03 -4.35
CA GLY A 93 12.77 -2.22 -3.27
C GLY A 93 13.26 -3.05 -2.13
N LEU A 94 13.84 -2.35 -1.17
CA LEU A 94 14.37 -3.02 0.00
C LEU A 94 14.08 -2.10 1.16
N VAL A 95 13.75 -2.65 2.31
CA VAL A 95 13.41 -1.85 3.47
C VAL A 95 14.17 -2.38 4.68
N TYR A 96 14.73 -1.48 5.46
CA TYR A 96 15.52 -1.90 6.60
C TYR A 96 15.50 -0.83 7.70
N TRP A 97 15.88 -1.23 8.90
CA TRP A 97 15.95 -0.33 10.03
C TRP A 97 17.28 0.41 9.98
N VAL A 98 17.24 1.71 10.07
CA VAL A 98 18.45 2.51 9.94
C VAL A 98 19.45 2.30 11.08
N ALA A 99 18.99 2.28 12.29
CA ALA A 99 19.91 2.17 13.41
C ALA A 99 20.72 0.90 13.44
N THR A 100 20.15 -0.21 13.07
CA THR A 100 20.83 -1.47 13.18
C THR A 100 21.19 -2.08 11.84
N ASN A 101 20.64 -1.51 10.79
CA ASN A 101 20.81 -2.04 9.44
C ASN A 101 20.15 -3.41 9.30
N ASP A 102 19.24 -3.74 10.21
CA ASP A 102 18.56 -5.00 10.09
C ASP A 102 17.59 -4.94 8.94
N LEU A 103 17.64 -5.93 8.09
CA LEU A 103 16.80 -5.97 6.91
C LEU A 103 15.39 -6.40 7.27
N ILE A 104 14.41 -5.65 6.84
CA ILE A 104 13.03 -6.03 7.05
C ILE A 104 12.60 -6.86 5.84
N GLY A 105 13.00 -6.45 4.65
CA GLY A 105 12.68 -7.23 3.47
C GLY A 105 13.42 -6.72 2.26
N ARG A 106 13.68 -7.60 1.31
CA ARG A 106 14.30 -7.21 0.06
C ARG A 106 13.56 -7.86 -1.06
N GLY A 107 13.84 -7.42 -2.28
CA GLY A 107 13.11 -7.95 -3.41
C GLY A 107 11.65 -7.59 -3.33
N CYS A 108 11.32 -6.48 -2.69
CA CYS A 108 9.95 -6.10 -2.50
C CYS A 108 9.41 -5.58 -3.82
N ARG A 109 8.30 -6.12 -4.26
CA ARG A 109 7.73 -5.70 -5.54
C ARG A 109 6.24 -5.99 -5.58
N ALA A 110 5.59 -5.46 -6.59
CA ALA A 110 4.17 -5.67 -6.74
C ALA A 110 3.94 -7.13 -7.06
N GLN A 111 2.82 -7.65 -6.65
CA GLN A 111 2.53 -9.04 -6.93
C GLN A 111 1.40 -9.19 -7.90
#